data_1036419a07c25d100e63111b1834d360
#
_entry.id   1036419a07c25d100e63111b1834d360
#
_cell.length_a   1.000
_cell.length_b   1.000
_cell.length_c   1.000
_cell.angle_alpha   90.00
_cell.angle_beta   90.00
_cell.angle_gamma   90.00
#
_symmetry.space_group_name_H-M   'P 1'
#
loop_
_entity.id
_entity.type
_entity.pdbx_description
1 polymer ?
#
loop_
_entity_poly.entity_id
_entity_poly.type
_entity_poly.pdbx_seq_one_letter_code
_entity_poly.pdbx_strand_id
1 'polypeptide(L)'
;LIDAFNRMKHSMAQQVNTLREKNEMEQALHQQKTQALELQNRMERSRLQQLRSQIDPHFLFNTLNVILQTAGQETAYRTQALITALSHLLRYSLMSNDEQVPLSREVRIVDEYYSIYHVRFGERVQMEWRISDSIDLTETLVPSFILQPIVENAFKHGIAPKEEGGRVRIRVNPLRDKGLLYISVCDNGVGIAPEQLHELQTALGSPDERWEHIGVYNVAARLRLLDPRCALKVRSHPGRGTA
;
A
#
# COMPACT_ATOMS: atom_id res chain seq x y z
N LEU A 1 -49.19 -33.92 -41.85
CA LEU A 1 -49.12 -32.79 -40.91
C LEU A 1 -48.76 -33.25 -39.51
N ILE A 2 -49.43 -34.29 -38.97
CA ILE A 2 -49.18 -34.82 -37.61
C ILE A 2 -47.76 -35.34 -37.43
N ASP A 3 -47.19 -36.05 -38.44
CA ASP A 3 -45.81 -36.56 -38.36
C ASP A 3 -44.72 -35.47 -38.41
N ALA A 4 -44.97 -34.39 -39.13
CA ALA A 4 -44.08 -33.23 -39.14
C ALA A 4 -44.08 -32.50 -37.78
N PHE A 5 -45.27 -32.37 -37.19
CA PHE A 5 -45.41 -31.77 -35.84
C PHE A 5 -44.72 -32.62 -34.76
N ASN A 6 -44.88 -33.94 -34.79
CA ASN A 6 -44.22 -34.83 -33.82
C ASN A 6 -42.69 -34.82 -33.98
N ARG A 7 -42.13 -34.76 -35.18
CA ARG A 7 -40.69 -34.61 -35.43
C ARG A 7 -40.16 -33.28 -34.90
N MET A 8 -40.88 -32.18 -35.14
CA MET A 8 -40.50 -30.87 -34.64
C MET A 8 -40.49 -30.83 -33.09
N LYS A 9 -41.52 -31.42 -32.44
CA LYS A 9 -41.60 -31.55 -30.99
C LYS A 9 -40.43 -32.36 -30.40
N HIS A 10 -40.06 -33.47 -31.06
CA HIS A 10 -38.91 -34.27 -30.63
C HIS A 10 -37.58 -33.51 -30.81
N SER A 11 -37.40 -32.81 -31.91
CA SER A 11 -36.20 -31.99 -32.17
C SER A 11 -36.08 -30.85 -31.16
N MET A 12 -37.20 -30.16 -30.84
CA MET A 12 -37.18 -29.10 -29.81
C MET A 12 -36.86 -29.66 -28.43
N ALA A 13 -37.42 -30.81 -28.05
CA ALA A 13 -37.13 -31.44 -26.75
C ALA A 13 -35.65 -31.85 -26.65
N GLN A 14 -35.04 -32.36 -27.74
CA GLN A 14 -33.61 -32.63 -27.75
C GLN A 14 -32.76 -31.37 -27.64
N GLN A 15 -33.08 -30.30 -28.37
CA GLN A 15 -32.38 -29.03 -28.26
C GLN A 15 -32.48 -28.44 -26.85
N VAL A 16 -33.63 -28.48 -26.21
CA VAL A 16 -33.80 -27.98 -24.82
C VAL A 16 -32.96 -28.80 -23.84
N ASN A 17 -32.90 -30.13 -23.99
CA ASN A 17 -32.08 -30.96 -23.12
C ASN A 17 -30.59 -30.68 -23.31
N THR A 18 -30.10 -30.56 -24.57
CA THR A 18 -28.71 -30.23 -24.89
C THR A 18 -28.32 -28.85 -24.32
N LEU A 19 -29.22 -27.85 -24.40
CA LEU A 19 -29.02 -26.54 -23.82
C LEU A 19 -28.97 -26.57 -22.27
N ARG A 20 -29.79 -27.40 -21.67
CA ARG A 20 -29.77 -27.62 -20.20
C ARG A 20 -28.44 -28.24 -19.76
N GLU A 21 -28.04 -29.34 -20.39
CA GLU A 21 -26.79 -30.00 -20.08
C GLU A 21 -25.57 -29.06 -20.25
N LYS A 22 -25.60 -28.26 -21.32
CA LYS A 22 -24.53 -27.26 -21.57
C LYS A 22 -24.51 -26.19 -20.47
N ASN A 23 -25.65 -25.68 -20.07
CA ASN A 23 -25.78 -24.67 -18.99
C ASN A 23 -25.31 -25.23 -17.63
N GLU A 24 -25.69 -26.47 -17.31
CA GLU A 24 -25.25 -27.13 -16.08
C GLU A 24 -23.73 -27.35 -16.07
N MET A 25 -23.14 -27.73 -17.21
CA MET A 25 -21.71 -27.90 -17.38
C MET A 25 -20.95 -26.56 -17.27
N GLU A 26 -21.48 -25.50 -17.87
CA GLU A 26 -20.89 -24.14 -17.75
C GLU A 26 -20.95 -23.62 -16.31
N GLN A 27 -22.06 -23.85 -15.61
CA GLN A 27 -22.20 -23.50 -14.19
C GLN A 27 -21.23 -24.29 -13.31
N ALA A 28 -21.09 -25.60 -13.53
CA ALA A 28 -20.14 -26.43 -12.79
C ALA A 28 -18.70 -26.00 -13.03
N LEU A 29 -18.34 -25.67 -14.29
CA LEU A 29 -17.02 -25.16 -14.65
C LEU A 29 -16.73 -23.80 -14.00
N HIS A 30 -17.73 -22.92 -13.97
CA HIS A 30 -17.60 -21.61 -13.31
C HIS A 30 -17.40 -21.75 -11.80
N GLN A 31 -18.17 -22.61 -11.15
CA GLN A 31 -17.98 -22.92 -9.72
C GLN A 31 -16.59 -23.51 -9.45
N GLN A 32 -16.14 -24.43 -10.28
CA GLN A 32 -14.83 -25.04 -10.13
C GLN A 32 -13.69 -24.03 -10.30
N LYS A 33 -13.80 -23.10 -11.26
CA LYS A 33 -12.84 -22.01 -11.44
C LYS A 33 -12.82 -21.06 -10.23
N THR A 34 -13.97 -20.70 -9.70
CA THR A 34 -14.09 -19.82 -8.52
C THR A 34 -13.45 -20.48 -7.29
N GLN A 35 -13.74 -21.77 -7.05
CA GLN A 35 -13.12 -22.51 -5.95
C GLN A 35 -11.61 -22.66 -6.10
N ALA A 36 -11.12 -22.91 -7.32
CA ALA A 36 -9.68 -23.00 -7.60
C ALA A 36 -8.98 -21.66 -7.32
N LEU A 37 -9.58 -20.53 -7.73
CA LEU A 37 -9.05 -19.20 -7.49
C LEU A 37 -9.03 -18.85 -5.98
N GLU A 38 -10.10 -19.20 -5.25
CA GLU A 38 -10.14 -19.01 -3.80
C GLU A 38 -9.08 -19.83 -3.06
N LEU A 39 -8.89 -21.08 -3.49
CA LEU A 39 -7.87 -21.95 -2.93
C LEU A 39 -6.46 -21.42 -3.22
N GLN A 40 -6.21 -20.97 -4.44
CA GLN A 40 -4.94 -20.35 -4.83
C GLN A 40 -4.65 -19.11 -3.99
N ASN A 41 -5.61 -18.19 -3.85
CA ASN A 41 -5.48 -17.00 -3.00
C ASN A 41 -5.23 -17.35 -1.53
N ARG A 42 -5.89 -18.41 -1.02
CA ARG A 42 -5.66 -18.89 0.35
C ARG A 42 -4.26 -19.47 0.53
N MET A 43 -3.77 -20.23 -0.44
CA MET A 43 -2.40 -20.78 -0.43
C MET A 43 -1.35 -19.67 -0.48
N GLU A 44 -1.55 -18.67 -1.30
CA GLU A 44 -0.65 -17.53 -1.45
C GLU A 44 -0.58 -16.68 -0.17
N ARG A 45 -1.74 -16.38 0.43
CA ARG A 45 -1.81 -15.71 1.75
C ARG A 45 -1.12 -16.53 2.83
N SER A 46 -1.32 -17.85 2.86
CA SER A 46 -0.65 -18.76 3.81
C SER A 46 0.86 -18.77 3.61
N ARG A 47 1.34 -18.80 2.37
CA ARG A 47 2.76 -18.76 2.04
C ARG A 47 3.41 -17.44 2.44
N LEU A 48 2.74 -16.32 2.19
CA LEU A 48 3.21 -15.00 2.65
C LEU A 48 3.25 -14.91 4.18
N GLN A 49 2.27 -15.47 4.86
CA GLN A 49 2.24 -15.53 6.33
C GLN A 49 3.36 -16.42 6.87
N GLN A 50 3.65 -17.53 6.23
CA GLN A 50 4.77 -18.42 6.58
C GLN A 50 6.13 -17.76 6.34
N LEU A 51 6.30 -17.02 5.25
CA LEU A 51 7.53 -16.23 4.99
C LEU A 51 7.72 -15.12 6.03
N ARG A 52 6.65 -14.45 6.45
CA ARG A 52 6.68 -13.46 7.54
C ARG A 52 7.05 -14.08 8.89
N SER A 53 6.65 -15.34 9.15
CA SER A 53 6.93 -16.03 10.42
C SER A 53 8.35 -16.60 10.52
N GLN A 54 9.13 -16.58 9.42
CA GLN A 54 10.54 -17.03 9.47
C GLN A 54 11.46 -16.07 10.23
N ILE A 55 11.05 -14.83 10.40
CA ILE A 55 11.71 -13.89 11.32
C ILE A 55 10.90 -13.92 12.60
N ASP A 56 11.48 -14.42 13.69
CA ASP A 56 10.82 -14.35 15.00
C ASP A 56 10.73 -12.88 15.46
N PRO A 57 9.52 -12.26 15.40
CA PRO A 57 9.38 -10.85 15.80
C PRO A 57 9.76 -10.62 17.27
N HIS A 58 9.52 -11.63 18.12
CA HIS A 58 9.83 -11.58 19.54
C HIS A 58 11.36 -11.53 19.77
N PHE A 59 12.13 -12.32 19.04
CA PHE A 59 13.60 -12.26 19.11
C PHE A 59 14.14 -10.90 18.69
N LEU A 60 13.60 -10.34 17.58
CA LEU A 60 14.00 -9.00 17.10
C LEU A 60 13.70 -7.91 18.15
N PHE A 61 12.49 -7.90 18.72
CA PHE A 61 12.12 -6.90 19.72
C PHE A 61 12.92 -7.05 21.01
N ASN A 62 13.19 -8.27 21.45
CA ASN A 62 14.03 -8.50 22.61
C ASN A 62 15.46 -8.01 22.39
N THR A 63 16.04 -8.27 21.22
CA THR A 63 17.37 -7.79 20.85
C THR A 63 17.42 -6.26 20.82
N LEU A 64 16.44 -5.62 20.19
CA LEU A 64 16.34 -4.14 20.15
C LEU A 64 16.20 -3.55 21.55
N ASN A 65 15.42 -4.17 22.44
CA ASN A 65 15.30 -3.73 23.83
C ASN A 65 16.62 -3.83 24.61
N VAL A 66 17.41 -4.90 24.39
CA VAL A 66 18.74 -5.01 25.00
C VAL A 66 19.65 -3.89 24.51
N ILE A 67 19.70 -3.62 23.19
CA ILE A 67 20.50 -2.54 22.62
C ILE A 67 20.03 -1.17 23.15
N LEU A 68 18.72 -0.97 23.27
CA LEU A 68 18.11 0.25 23.83
C LEU A 68 18.56 0.50 25.27
N GLN A 69 18.54 -0.54 26.13
CA GLN A 69 18.99 -0.47 27.51
C GLN A 69 20.49 -0.18 27.60
N THR A 70 21.32 -0.84 26.78
CA THR A 70 22.76 -0.59 26.72
C THR A 70 23.07 0.83 26.31
N ALA A 71 22.42 1.33 25.25
CA ALA A 71 22.56 2.72 24.82
C ALA A 71 22.13 3.73 25.90
N GLY A 72 21.15 3.37 26.75
CA GLY A 72 20.74 4.16 27.89
C GLY A 72 21.80 4.21 28.99
N GLN A 73 22.42 3.10 29.31
CA GLN A 73 23.51 3.01 30.28
C GLN A 73 24.74 3.81 29.82
N GLU A 74 25.01 3.83 28.52
CA GLU A 74 26.08 4.60 27.89
C GLU A 74 25.72 6.08 27.66
N THR A 75 24.53 6.54 28.07
CA THR A 75 23.99 7.88 27.83
C THR A 75 23.95 8.27 26.35
N ALA A 76 23.85 7.26 25.46
CA ALA A 76 23.84 7.42 24.00
C ALA A 76 22.41 7.77 23.51
N TYR A 77 21.88 8.93 23.88
CA TYR A 77 20.48 9.35 23.61
C TYR A 77 20.08 9.29 22.13
N ARG A 78 21.03 9.59 21.22
CA ARG A 78 20.77 9.47 19.76
C ARG A 78 20.53 8.02 19.34
N THR A 79 21.32 7.09 19.87
CA THR A 79 21.18 5.66 19.62
C THR A 79 19.85 5.14 20.19
N GLN A 80 19.48 5.59 21.39
CA GLN A 80 18.18 5.24 21.97
C GLN A 80 17.02 5.71 21.08
N ALA A 81 17.04 6.95 20.61
CA ALA A 81 15.99 7.49 19.74
C ALA A 81 15.86 6.67 18.45
N LEU A 82 16.99 6.30 17.81
CA LEU A 82 17.00 5.49 16.59
C LEU A 82 16.42 4.09 16.81
N ILE A 83 16.80 3.43 17.91
CA ILE A 83 16.32 2.08 18.23
C ILE A 83 14.82 2.10 18.54
N THR A 84 14.35 3.13 19.26
CA THR A 84 12.93 3.30 19.55
C THR A 84 12.13 3.49 18.27
N ALA A 85 12.55 4.40 17.39
CA ALA A 85 11.90 4.62 16.10
C ALA A 85 11.89 3.35 15.24
N LEU A 86 13.01 2.65 15.14
CA LEU A 86 13.12 1.38 14.40
C LEU A 86 12.21 0.30 14.98
N SER A 87 12.11 0.20 16.31
CA SER A 87 11.23 -0.77 16.99
C SER A 87 9.76 -0.52 16.65
N HIS A 88 9.32 0.76 16.60
CA HIS A 88 7.96 1.13 16.23
C HIS A 88 7.66 0.81 14.76
N LEU A 89 8.56 1.15 13.85
CA LEU A 89 8.43 0.83 12.42
C LEU A 89 8.34 -0.68 12.17
N LEU A 90 9.21 -1.46 12.80
CA LEU A 90 9.18 -2.92 12.69
C LEU A 90 7.88 -3.50 13.29
N ARG A 91 7.45 -2.99 14.44
CA ARG A 91 6.18 -3.44 15.05
C ARG A 91 5.00 -3.16 14.14
N TYR A 92 4.95 -1.97 13.54
CA TYR A 92 3.91 -1.62 12.59
C TYR A 92 3.93 -2.55 11.38
N SER A 93 5.11 -2.79 10.78
CA SER A 93 5.28 -3.62 9.58
C SER A 93 4.96 -5.10 9.81
N LEU A 94 5.31 -5.64 10.99
CA LEU A 94 5.18 -7.07 11.27
C LEU A 94 3.86 -7.46 11.94
N MET A 95 3.28 -6.56 12.74
CA MET A 95 2.13 -6.88 13.60
C MET A 95 0.83 -6.18 13.19
N SER A 96 0.85 -5.21 12.25
CA SER A 96 -0.38 -4.57 11.79
C SER A 96 -1.06 -5.45 10.75
N ASN A 97 -2.15 -6.10 11.17
CA ASN A 97 -3.05 -6.86 10.30
C ASN A 97 -4.31 -6.07 9.94
N ASP A 98 -4.46 -4.86 10.47
CA ASP A 98 -5.63 -4.04 10.26
C ASP A 98 -5.64 -3.50 8.81
N GLU A 99 -6.75 -3.67 8.12
CA GLU A 99 -6.92 -3.10 6.76
C GLU A 99 -7.01 -1.58 6.81
N GLN A 100 -7.62 -1.03 7.86
CA GLN A 100 -7.74 0.40 8.10
C GLN A 100 -7.25 0.77 9.51
N VAL A 101 -6.64 1.92 9.62
CA VAL A 101 -6.10 2.46 10.87
C VAL A 101 -6.47 3.94 11.00
N PRO A 102 -6.52 4.50 12.22
CA PRO A 102 -6.62 5.95 12.41
C PRO A 102 -5.47 6.67 11.70
N LEU A 103 -5.77 7.80 11.07
CA LEU A 103 -4.77 8.62 10.37
C LEU A 103 -3.64 9.05 11.31
N SER A 104 -3.92 9.25 12.59
CA SER A 104 -2.91 9.53 13.64
C SER A 104 -1.82 8.46 13.71
N ARG A 105 -2.15 7.19 13.41
CA ARG A 105 -1.17 6.10 13.38
C ARG A 105 -0.24 6.21 12.19
N GLU A 106 -0.75 6.51 11.00
CA GLU A 106 0.07 6.76 9.79
C GLU A 106 0.99 7.98 9.98
N VAL A 107 0.45 9.08 10.55
CA VAL A 107 1.24 10.28 10.89
C VAL A 107 2.40 9.93 11.81
N ARG A 108 2.13 9.21 12.89
CA ARG A 108 3.16 8.78 13.85
C ARG A 108 4.25 7.94 13.18
N ILE A 109 3.88 6.99 12.34
CA ILE A 109 4.85 6.13 11.64
C ILE A 109 5.74 6.94 10.70
N VAL A 110 5.18 7.93 10.02
CA VAL A 110 5.94 8.85 9.16
C VAL A 110 6.90 9.71 9.99
N ASP A 111 6.48 10.20 11.16
CA ASP A 111 7.34 10.98 12.06
C ASP A 111 8.51 10.13 12.61
N GLU A 112 8.26 8.88 13.00
CA GLU A 112 9.30 7.93 13.40
C GLU A 112 10.30 7.67 12.25
N TYR A 113 9.79 7.50 11.03
CA TYR A 113 10.63 7.34 9.85
C TYR A 113 11.49 8.58 9.59
N TYR A 114 10.89 9.78 9.64
CA TYR A 114 11.59 11.05 9.51
C TYR A 114 12.67 11.21 10.58
N SER A 115 12.42 10.84 11.83
CA SER A 115 13.38 10.95 12.91
C SER A 115 14.70 10.20 12.62
N ILE A 116 14.62 9.03 11.98
CA ILE A 116 15.80 8.26 11.56
C ILE A 116 16.60 9.02 10.50
N TYR A 117 15.90 9.60 9.51
CA TYR A 117 16.56 10.40 8.47
C TYR A 117 17.17 11.68 9.03
N HIS A 118 16.48 12.34 9.95
CA HIS A 118 16.97 13.56 10.59
C HIS A 118 18.23 13.30 11.43
N VAL A 119 18.30 12.17 12.16
CA VAL A 119 19.52 11.79 12.89
C VAL A 119 20.70 11.54 11.94
N ARG A 120 20.43 10.94 10.75
CA ARG A 120 21.47 10.61 9.76
C ARG A 120 21.95 11.81 8.96
N PHE A 121 21.04 12.70 8.55
CA PHE A 121 21.32 13.79 7.60
C PHE A 121 21.27 15.18 8.23
N GLY A 122 20.84 15.30 9.48
CA GLY A 122 20.72 16.57 10.21
C GLY A 122 19.70 17.51 9.58
N GLU A 123 19.98 18.80 9.70
CA GLU A 123 19.14 19.89 9.18
C GLU A 123 19.03 19.93 7.65
N ARG A 124 19.83 19.13 6.94
CA ARG A 124 19.74 19.00 5.47
C ARG A 124 18.40 18.41 5.03
N VAL A 125 17.74 17.68 5.91
CA VAL A 125 16.45 17.02 5.62
C VAL A 125 15.39 17.58 6.52
N GLN A 126 14.34 18.11 5.92
CA GLN A 126 13.23 18.73 6.62
C GLN A 126 11.89 18.06 6.23
N MET A 127 10.98 18.01 7.18
CA MET A 127 9.60 17.55 6.96
C MET A 127 8.61 18.54 7.55
N GLU A 128 7.53 18.79 6.82
CA GLU A 128 6.50 19.74 7.22
C GLU A 128 5.11 19.12 7.00
N TRP A 129 4.31 19.08 8.07
CA TRP A 129 2.90 18.72 7.99
C TRP A 129 2.02 19.95 7.83
N ARG A 130 0.98 19.83 7.00
CA ARG A 130 -0.12 20.78 6.88
C ARG A 130 -1.42 20.01 6.85
N ILE A 131 -2.01 19.83 8.01
CA ILE A 131 -3.27 19.09 8.20
C ILE A 131 -4.36 20.12 8.50
N SER A 132 -5.50 19.99 7.82
CA SER A 132 -6.66 20.84 8.07
C SER A 132 -7.20 20.61 9.48
N ASP A 133 -7.50 21.70 10.21
CA ASP A 133 -8.08 21.65 11.56
C ASP A 133 -9.46 20.96 11.62
N SER A 134 -10.11 20.79 10.47
CA SER A 134 -11.40 20.09 10.37
C SER A 134 -11.26 18.56 10.37
N ILE A 135 -10.05 18.02 10.41
CA ILE A 135 -9.79 16.59 10.38
C ILE A 135 -9.46 16.10 11.78
N ASP A 136 -10.29 15.20 12.31
CA ASP A 136 -9.95 14.44 13.49
C ASP A 136 -9.07 13.25 13.10
N LEU A 137 -7.79 13.31 13.49
CA LEU A 137 -6.80 12.30 13.16
C LEU A 137 -7.08 10.94 13.84
N THR A 138 -7.82 10.92 14.93
CA THR A 138 -8.10 9.71 15.70
C THR A 138 -9.32 8.98 15.20
N GLU A 139 -10.31 9.72 14.68
CA GLU A 139 -11.56 9.17 14.16
C GLU A 139 -11.50 8.92 12.64
N THR A 140 -10.57 9.60 11.94
CA THR A 140 -10.43 9.44 10.49
C THR A 140 -9.68 8.17 10.15
N LEU A 141 -10.38 7.19 9.56
CA LEU A 141 -9.79 5.91 9.15
C LEU A 141 -9.22 6.00 7.74
N VAL A 142 -8.03 5.43 7.55
CA VAL A 142 -7.33 5.30 6.27
C VAL A 142 -6.77 3.88 6.13
N PRO A 143 -6.53 3.38 4.90
CA PRO A 143 -5.85 2.10 4.74
C PRO A 143 -4.46 2.15 5.39
N SER A 144 -4.06 1.06 6.02
CA SER A 144 -2.72 0.94 6.59
C SER A 144 -1.64 1.01 5.51
N PHE A 145 -0.47 1.57 5.85
CA PHE A 145 0.69 1.68 4.95
C PHE A 145 0.45 2.50 3.67
N ILE A 146 -0.28 3.62 3.77
CA ILE A 146 -0.46 4.50 2.60
C ILE A 146 0.53 5.66 2.58
N LEU A 147 0.89 6.23 3.74
CA LEU A 147 1.81 7.37 3.81
C LEU A 147 3.27 6.95 3.83
N GLN A 148 3.61 5.95 4.65
CA GLN A 148 5.00 5.53 4.83
C GLN A 148 5.72 5.22 3.52
N PRO A 149 5.21 4.40 2.56
CA PRO A 149 5.94 4.07 1.34
C PRO A 149 6.17 5.27 0.43
N ILE A 150 5.26 6.25 0.44
CA ILE A 150 5.38 7.45 -0.37
C ILE A 150 6.43 8.39 0.23
N VAL A 151 6.40 8.58 1.55
CA VAL A 151 7.38 9.40 2.28
C VAL A 151 8.77 8.76 2.23
N GLU A 152 8.85 7.44 2.36
CA GLU A 152 10.10 6.69 2.17
C GLU A 152 10.72 6.97 0.81
N ASN A 153 9.93 6.89 -0.26
CA ASN A 153 10.40 7.20 -1.62
C ASN A 153 10.86 8.66 -1.74
N ALA A 154 10.14 9.62 -1.18
CA ALA A 154 10.52 11.02 -1.18
C ALA A 154 11.89 11.24 -0.50
N PHE A 155 12.14 10.63 0.65
CA PHE A 155 13.43 10.74 1.33
C PHE A 155 14.52 9.97 0.60
N LYS A 156 14.31 8.70 0.28
CA LYS A 156 15.34 7.80 -0.26
C LYS A 156 15.74 8.16 -1.68
N HIS A 157 14.76 8.44 -2.53
CA HIS A 157 14.96 8.65 -3.96
C HIS A 157 14.91 10.13 -4.35
N GLY A 158 14.17 10.96 -3.62
CA GLY A 158 14.07 12.39 -3.88
C GLY A 158 15.19 13.20 -3.19
N ILE A 159 15.24 13.14 -1.85
CA ILE A 159 16.09 14.04 -1.06
C ILE A 159 17.50 13.50 -0.83
N ALA A 160 17.67 12.21 -0.49
CA ALA A 160 18.97 11.65 -0.12
C ALA A 160 20.04 11.77 -1.22
N PRO A 161 19.71 11.66 -2.53
CA PRO A 161 20.69 11.88 -3.60
C PRO A 161 21.11 13.33 -3.77
N LYS A 162 20.36 14.29 -3.21
CA LYS A 162 20.62 15.72 -3.34
C LYS A 162 21.60 16.18 -2.26
N GLU A 163 22.79 16.63 -2.63
CA GLU A 163 23.84 17.05 -1.66
C GLU A 163 23.38 18.19 -0.74
N GLU A 164 22.64 19.14 -1.27
CA GLU A 164 22.09 20.27 -0.54
C GLU A 164 20.96 19.85 0.42
N GLY A 165 20.49 18.60 0.33
CA GLY A 165 19.33 18.12 1.06
C GLY A 165 18.01 18.61 0.46
N GLY A 166 16.98 18.64 1.29
CA GLY A 166 15.67 19.08 0.83
C GLY A 166 14.57 18.95 1.87
N ARG A 167 13.35 19.17 1.40
CA ARG A 167 12.14 19.18 2.23
C ARG A 167 11.07 18.30 1.64
N VAL A 168 10.42 17.53 2.52
CA VAL A 168 9.17 16.82 2.22
C VAL A 168 8.02 17.57 2.89
N ARG A 169 7.00 17.90 2.14
CA ARG A 169 5.78 18.53 2.66
C ARG A 169 4.59 17.61 2.46
N ILE A 170 3.89 17.33 3.55
CA ILE A 170 2.70 16.48 3.55
C ILE A 170 1.48 17.36 3.88
N ARG A 171 0.47 17.32 3.02
CA ARG A 171 -0.78 18.04 3.21
C ARG A 171 -1.94 17.07 3.27
N VAL A 172 -2.84 17.30 4.23
CA VAL A 172 -4.07 16.51 4.38
C VAL A 172 -5.25 17.48 4.48
N ASN A 173 -6.17 17.39 3.55
CA ASN A 173 -7.37 18.22 3.48
C ASN A 173 -8.61 17.37 3.20
N PRO A 174 -9.78 17.74 3.73
CA PRO A 174 -11.01 17.10 3.33
C PRO A 174 -11.32 17.49 1.86
N LEU A 175 -11.75 16.52 1.07
CA LEU A 175 -12.28 16.78 -0.27
C LEU A 175 -13.77 17.07 -0.13
N ARG A 176 -14.14 18.36 -0.22
CA ARG A 176 -15.51 18.82 -0.02
C ARG A 176 -16.49 18.03 -0.89
N ASP A 177 -17.63 17.71 -0.31
CA ASP A 177 -18.77 17.04 -0.94
C ASP A 177 -18.56 15.58 -1.40
N LYS A 178 -17.44 14.93 -1.04
CA LYS A 178 -17.14 13.56 -1.49
C LYS A 178 -16.91 12.53 -0.37
N GLY A 179 -16.83 12.97 0.89
CA GLY A 179 -16.49 12.08 2.02
C GLY A 179 -15.10 11.43 1.86
N LEU A 180 -14.19 12.11 1.13
CA LEU A 180 -12.83 11.65 0.85
C LEU A 180 -11.82 12.65 1.38
N LEU A 181 -10.58 12.19 1.58
CA LEU A 181 -9.43 13.02 1.89
C LEU A 181 -8.60 13.27 0.64
N TYR A 182 -8.06 14.46 0.52
CA TYR A 182 -6.97 14.78 -0.39
C TYR A 182 -5.66 14.79 0.41
N ILE A 183 -4.79 13.85 0.12
CA ILE A 183 -3.46 13.76 0.72
C ILE A 183 -2.43 14.02 -0.36
N SER A 184 -1.47 14.90 -0.12
CA SER A 184 -0.34 15.13 -1.01
C SER A 184 0.98 15.08 -0.28
N VAL A 185 1.94 14.37 -0.85
CA VAL A 185 3.33 14.32 -0.38
C VAL A 185 4.18 14.94 -1.48
N CYS A 186 4.82 16.07 -1.20
CA CYS A 186 5.64 16.81 -2.16
C CYS A 186 7.07 16.91 -1.63
N ASP A 187 8.03 16.50 -2.42
CA ASP A 187 9.45 16.74 -2.16
C ASP A 187 10.03 17.78 -3.15
N ASN A 188 11.13 18.40 -2.79
CA ASN A 188 11.94 19.24 -3.67
C ASN A 188 13.28 18.57 -4.02
N GLY A 189 13.25 17.26 -4.15
CA GLY A 189 14.40 16.41 -4.45
C GLY A 189 14.83 16.45 -5.92
N VAL A 190 15.54 15.40 -6.34
CA VAL A 190 16.07 15.28 -7.70
C VAL A 190 15.00 15.05 -8.77
N GLY A 191 13.78 14.65 -8.36
CA GLY A 191 12.69 14.29 -9.29
C GLY A 191 12.92 12.96 -10.00
N ILE A 192 12.02 12.65 -10.93
CA ILE A 192 12.00 11.38 -11.69
C ILE A 192 12.18 11.72 -13.18
N ALA A 193 13.01 10.94 -13.87
CA ALA A 193 13.19 11.08 -15.31
C ALA A 193 11.89 10.79 -16.06
N PRO A 194 11.61 11.45 -17.22
CA PRO A 194 10.36 11.33 -17.92
C PRO A 194 9.99 9.89 -18.29
N GLU A 195 10.95 9.07 -18.69
CA GLU A 195 10.78 7.68 -19.06
C GLU A 195 10.32 6.85 -17.86
N GLN A 196 11.00 6.99 -16.72
CA GLN A 196 10.65 6.31 -15.46
C GLN A 196 9.30 6.79 -14.91
N LEU A 197 8.99 8.09 -15.06
CA LEU A 197 7.70 8.63 -14.65
C LEU A 197 6.57 8.03 -15.49
N HIS A 198 6.78 7.89 -16.80
CA HIS A 198 5.81 7.27 -17.70
C HIS A 198 5.57 5.80 -17.35
N GLU A 199 6.62 5.04 -17.08
CA GLU A 199 6.53 3.65 -16.61
C GLU A 199 5.74 3.55 -15.30
N LEU A 200 6.07 4.41 -14.33
CA LEU A 200 5.37 4.46 -13.04
C LEU A 200 3.88 4.81 -13.22
N GLN A 201 3.55 5.80 -14.04
CA GLN A 201 2.16 6.19 -14.30
C GLN A 201 1.38 5.06 -15.01
N THR A 202 2.03 4.35 -15.93
CA THR A 202 1.45 3.19 -16.60
C THR A 202 1.18 2.06 -15.61
N ALA A 203 2.15 1.76 -14.74
CA ALA A 203 2.00 0.79 -13.67
C ALA A 203 0.84 1.14 -12.72
N LEU A 204 0.73 2.41 -12.33
CA LEU A 204 -0.37 2.87 -11.49
C LEU A 204 -1.74 2.79 -12.16
N GLY A 205 -1.81 2.78 -13.50
CA GLY A 205 -3.03 2.62 -14.29
C GLY A 205 -3.47 1.17 -14.51
N SER A 206 -2.56 0.20 -14.37
CA SER A 206 -2.80 -1.20 -14.70
C SER A 206 -2.88 -2.09 -13.45
N PRO A 207 -3.80 -3.06 -13.37
CA PRO A 207 -3.85 -4.07 -12.32
C PRO A 207 -2.88 -5.25 -12.60
N ASP A 208 -1.64 -4.99 -13.00
CA ASP A 208 -0.68 -6.02 -13.43
C ASP A 208 0.22 -6.45 -12.26
N GLU A 209 0.27 -7.75 -11.97
CA GLU A 209 1.06 -8.36 -10.89
C GLU A 209 2.58 -8.09 -11.00
N ARG A 210 3.09 -7.74 -12.19
CA ARG A 210 4.52 -7.40 -12.39
C ARG A 210 4.99 -6.22 -11.55
N TRP A 211 4.08 -5.39 -11.05
CA TRP A 211 4.36 -4.17 -10.30
C TRP A 211 4.25 -4.32 -8.78
N GLU A 212 3.94 -5.53 -8.26
CA GLU A 212 3.72 -5.78 -6.82
C GLU A 212 4.90 -5.41 -5.91
N HIS A 213 6.12 -5.35 -6.46
CA HIS A 213 7.31 -4.98 -5.70
C HIS A 213 7.52 -3.47 -5.57
N ILE A 214 6.69 -2.65 -6.19
CA ILE A 214 6.78 -1.19 -6.12
C ILE A 214 5.89 -0.68 -5.00
N GLY A 215 6.46 -0.12 -3.94
CA GLY A 215 5.71 0.35 -2.77
C GLY A 215 4.56 1.31 -3.10
N VAL A 216 4.76 2.21 -4.09
CA VAL A 216 3.73 3.15 -4.57
C VAL A 216 2.57 2.43 -5.28
N TYR A 217 2.86 1.37 -6.02
CA TYR A 217 1.83 0.53 -6.65
C TYR A 217 0.94 -0.15 -5.60
N ASN A 218 1.53 -0.69 -4.54
CA ASN A 218 0.79 -1.31 -3.45
C ASN A 218 -0.15 -0.32 -2.75
N VAL A 219 0.27 0.94 -2.60
CA VAL A 219 -0.60 2.01 -2.10
C VAL A 219 -1.78 2.24 -3.06
N ALA A 220 -1.53 2.35 -4.36
CA ALA A 220 -2.59 2.53 -5.35
C ALA A 220 -3.59 1.36 -5.37
N ALA A 221 -3.09 0.12 -5.26
CA ALA A 221 -3.93 -1.08 -5.20
C ALA A 221 -4.83 -1.07 -3.95
N ARG A 222 -4.28 -0.74 -2.76
CA ARG A 222 -5.05 -0.63 -1.51
C ARG A 222 -6.12 0.45 -1.57
N LEU A 223 -5.80 1.62 -2.13
CA LEU A 223 -6.77 2.70 -2.29
C LEU A 223 -7.94 2.28 -3.17
N ARG A 224 -7.70 1.57 -4.29
CA ARG A 224 -8.76 1.07 -5.18
C ARG A 224 -9.66 0.02 -4.51
N LEU A 225 -9.07 -0.84 -3.67
CA LEU A 225 -9.83 -1.84 -2.90
C LEU A 225 -10.75 -1.19 -1.86
N LEU A 226 -10.34 -0.06 -1.28
CA LEU A 226 -11.15 0.67 -0.31
C LEU A 226 -12.36 1.34 -0.99
N ASP A 227 -12.11 2.11 -2.04
CA ASP A 227 -13.15 2.83 -2.77
C ASP A 227 -12.68 3.10 -4.22
N PRO A 228 -13.45 2.69 -5.25
CA PRO A 228 -13.10 2.95 -6.66
C PRO A 228 -12.91 4.43 -7.02
N ARG A 229 -13.42 5.35 -6.19
CA ARG A 229 -13.21 6.81 -6.35
C ARG A 229 -11.82 7.26 -5.91
N CYS A 230 -11.12 6.45 -5.11
CA CYS A 230 -9.76 6.73 -4.67
C CYS A 230 -8.76 6.51 -5.80
N ALA A 231 -7.80 7.41 -5.94
CA ALA A 231 -6.76 7.32 -6.94
C ALA A 231 -5.45 7.91 -6.42
N LEU A 232 -4.33 7.29 -6.79
CA LEU A 232 -2.99 7.83 -6.60
C LEU A 232 -2.49 8.41 -7.92
N LYS A 233 -1.95 9.64 -7.87
CA LYS A 233 -1.38 10.33 -9.02
C LYS A 233 0.02 10.79 -8.68
N VAL A 234 0.96 10.62 -9.60
CA VAL A 234 2.35 11.06 -9.45
C VAL A 234 2.67 12.09 -10.52
N ARG A 235 3.25 13.20 -10.10
CA ARG A 235 3.80 14.27 -10.96
C ARG A 235 5.22 14.53 -10.53
N SER A 236 6.13 14.64 -11.47
CA SER A 236 7.53 14.91 -11.18
C SER A 236 8.20 15.69 -12.31
N HIS A 237 9.22 16.46 -11.95
CA HIS A 237 10.10 17.12 -12.90
C HIS A 237 11.56 16.92 -12.43
N PRO A 238 12.49 16.49 -13.30
CA PRO A 238 13.91 16.40 -12.98
C PRO A 238 14.43 17.72 -12.40
N GLY A 239 15.15 17.62 -11.27
CA GLY A 239 15.71 18.76 -10.54
C GLY A 239 14.72 19.62 -9.74
N ARG A 240 13.40 19.32 -9.80
CA ARG A 240 12.37 20.11 -9.08
C ARG A 240 11.61 19.32 -8.02
N GLY A 241 11.76 17.98 -8.05
CA GLY A 241 11.11 17.08 -7.09
C GLY A 241 9.87 16.39 -7.62
N THR A 242 9.13 15.74 -6.69
CA THR A 242 7.96 14.89 -6.97
C THR A 242 6.78 15.26 -6.08
N ALA A 243 5.57 15.04 -6.59
CA ALA A 243 4.31 15.23 -5.87
C ALA A 243 3.30 14.12 -6.22
#